data_037a8fe7d982bd70215db9fb3c65db55
#
_entry.id   037a8fe7d982bd70215db9fb3c65db55
#
_cell.length_a   1.000
_cell.length_b   1.000
_cell.length_c   1.000
_cell.angle_alpha   90.00
_cell.angle_beta   90.00
_cell.angle_gamma   90.00
#
_symmetry.space_group_name_H-M   'P 1'
#
loop_
_entity.id
_entity.type
_entity.pdbx_description
1 polymer ?
#
loop_
_entity_poly.entity_id
_entity_poly.type
_entity_poly.pdbx_seq_one_letter_code
_entity_poly.pdbx_strand_id
1 'polypeptide(L)'
;MLWAAALYAGPLDDTLATGRKALSNDGVATAWRLAQQALTDAPESAAAHEFAGEVRFRRGEFAEADAEFKAAVEWNPRFAPAWWGLGRVAECASMNKTAVEDFRRAYQLNPNDPRILAAWISRLRGPERAEALDRYAHASGDPKVLQELRQRAELARALNGREAMALVSPYKAAEVPLRPFVSGATRMRTFGLEVVVNGKPARLVLDTGAAGIVLTHPAAERVGLARVTDATVRGIGDNAKPTGGYRAIAGRLQIGDVEYRDAVISVADRSLVGIEDGLIGSNVLGEFLITLDFAGGKMRLDPLPDYRPGEEFADRTVSPQMESATRVFRFGHLLLVPARVGNARNRLLVLDTGAASTLISTELAAAVGKVNRDDKTALRGMNGKVGDVYQTGNLVLEFAGFEQKNLGMTAFDTWQLSHRLGTEISGFLGLPVLDLFTLTIDYRDGLVKFERRR
;
A
#
# COMPACT_ATOMS: atom_id res chain seq x y z
N MET A 1 42.21 28.83 -23.33
CA MET A 1 41.37 29.41 -22.27
C MET A 1 40.03 28.76 -22.31
N LEU A 2 39.81 27.72 -21.50
CA LEU A 2 38.53 27.08 -21.32
C LEU A 2 37.82 27.79 -20.18
N TRP A 3 36.79 28.57 -20.50
CA TRP A 3 35.88 29.14 -19.53
C TRP A 3 34.99 28.00 -19.01
N ALA A 4 35.22 27.55 -17.79
CA ALA A 4 34.24 26.79 -17.04
C ALA A 4 33.11 27.76 -16.71
N ALA A 5 32.01 27.65 -17.44
CA ALA A 5 30.75 28.27 -17.06
C ALA A 5 30.30 27.56 -15.77
N ALA A 6 30.54 28.17 -14.63
CA ALA A 6 29.82 27.86 -13.41
C ALA A 6 28.34 28.11 -13.71
N LEU A 7 27.57 27.07 -13.88
CA LEU A 7 26.10 27.13 -13.94
C LEU A 7 25.63 27.66 -12.57
N TYR A 8 25.46 28.99 -12.48
CA TYR A 8 24.70 29.59 -11.37
C TYR A 8 23.29 29.00 -11.45
N ALA A 9 22.91 28.19 -10.49
CA ALA A 9 21.51 27.79 -10.30
C ALA A 9 20.69 29.09 -10.21
N GLY A 10 19.62 29.19 -11.00
CA GLY A 10 18.77 30.37 -10.98
C GLY A 10 17.91 30.40 -9.70
N PRO A 11 17.30 31.51 -9.34
CA PRO A 11 16.42 31.63 -8.16
C PRO A 11 15.35 30.52 -8.08
N LEU A 12 14.84 30.07 -9.23
CA LEU A 12 13.89 28.97 -9.32
C LEU A 12 14.54 27.64 -8.89
N ASP A 13 15.75 27.34 -9.36
CA ASP A 13 16.46 26.12 -9.02
C ASP A 13 16.73 26.03 -7.52
N ASP A 14 17.10 27.15 -6.89
CA ASP A 14 17.33 27.24 -5.44
C ASP A 14 16.01 27.01 -4.66
N THR A 15 14.90 27.59 -5.13
CA THR A 15 13.57 27.40 -4.55
C THR A 15 13.15 25.93 -4.63
N LEU A 16 13.30 25.31 -5.80
CA LEU A 16 12.97 23.90 -6.03
C LEU A 16 13.86 22.96 -5.20
N ALA A 17 15.17 23.22 -5.16
CA ALA A 17 16.11 22.42 -4.37
C ALA A 17 15.78 22.49 -2.87
N THR A 18 15.52 23.69 -2.35
CA THR A 18 15.12 23.91 -0.95
C THR A 18 13.79 23.24 -0.65
N GLY A 19 12.82 23.34 -1.55
CA GLY A 19 11.50 22.71 -1.43
C GLY A 19 11.59 21.19 -1.43
N ARG A 20 12.37 20.58 -2.32
CA ARG A 20 12.60 19.13 -2.35
C ARG A 20 13.31 18.63 -1.08
N LYS A 21 14.28 19.39 -0.58
CA LYS A 21 14.93 19.09 0.71
C LYS A 21 13.95 19.19 1.87
N ALA A 22 13.05 20.19 1.88
CA ALA A 22 12.01 20.28 2.88
C ALA A 22 11.07 19.05 2.80
N LEU A 23 10.63 18.67 1.60
CA LEU A 23 9.74 17.51 1.39
C LEU A 23 10.39 16.18 1.83
N SER A 24 11.68 15.99 1.57
CA SER A 24 12.43 14.81 2.02
C SER A 24 12.59 14.73 3.54
N ASN A 25 12.56 15.87 4.24
CA ASN A 25 12.62 15.98 5.69
C ASN A 25 11.24 16.16 6.34
N ASP A 26 10.19 15.79 5.62
CA ASP A 26 8.78 15.87 6.05
C ASP A 26 8.26 17.30 6.33
N GLY A 27 8.96 18.29 5.86
CA GLY A 27 8.52 19.69 5.90
C GLY A 27 7.47 20.00 4.84
N VAL A 28 6.36 19.23 4.79
CA VAL A 28 5.33 19.29 3.74
C VAL A 28 4.73 20.70 3.62
N ALA A 29 4.45 21.37 4.74
CA ALA A 29 3.93 22.75 4.73
C ALA A 29 4.93 23.75 4.11
N THR A 30 6.22 23.61 4.43
CA THR A 30 7.28 24.43 3.83
C THR A 30 7.45 24.11 2.36
N ALA A 31 7.45 22.85 1.98
CA ALA A 31 7.52 22.41 0.59
C ALA A 31 6.35 22.97 -0.24
N TRP A 32 5.14 22.95 0.33
CA TRP A 32 3.96 23.51 -0.32
C TRP A 32 4.07 25.03 -0.56
N ARG A 33 4.50 25.79 0.44
CA ARG A 33 4.72 27.23 0.28
C ARG A 33 5.75 27.54 -0.82
N LEU A 34 6.85 26.76 -0.87
CA LEU A 34 7.88 26.92 -1.90
C LEU A 34 7.39 26.48 -3.29
N ALA A 35 6.54 25.45 -3.38
CA ALA A 35 5.91 25.06 -4.63
C ALA A 35 4.98 26.19 -5.19
N GLN A 36 4.17 26.78 -4.32
CA GLN A 36 3.32 27.93 -4.70
C GLN A 36 4.16 29.13 -5.16
N GLN A 37 5.27 29.41 -4.49
CA GLN A 37 6.20 30.45 -4.91
C GLN A 37 6.80 30.14 -6.29
N ALA A 38 7.27 28.91 -6.52
CA ALA A 38 7.83 28.49 -7.81
C ALA A 38 6.82 28.62 -8.96
N LEU A 39 5.56 28.25 -8.73
CA LEU A 39 4.46 28.43 -9.70
C LEU A 39 4.14 29.90 -9.97
N THR A 40 4.28 30.77 -8.96
CA THR A 40 4.08 32.21 -9.11
C THR A 40 5.21 32.86 -9.92
N ASP A 41 6.44 32.46 -9.59
CA ASP A 41 7.65 33.06 -10.22
C ASP A 41 7.90 32.53 -11.64
N ALA A 42 7.45 31.26 -11.91
CA ALA A 42 7.65 30.59 -13.19
C ALA A 42 6.44 29.72 -13.59
N PRO A 43 5.30 30.30 -13.95
CA PRO A 43 4.06 29.59 -14.25
C PRO A 43 4.13 28.67 -15.48
N GLU A 44 5.12 28.85 -16.34
CA GLU A 44 5.35 28.05 -17.54
C GLU A 44 6.47 27.00 -17.33
N SER A 45 6.93 26.82 -16.09
CA SER A 45 8.03 25.90 -15.79
C SER A 45 7.52 24.47 -15.51
N ALA A 46 7.90 23.54 -16.38
CA ALA A 46 7.64 22.12 -16.15
C ALA A 46 8.19 21.61 -14.80
N ALA A 47 9.33 22.15 -14.35
CA ALA A 47 9.94 21.77 -13.07
C ALA A 47 9.16 22.33 -11.87
N ALA A 48 8.56 23.53 -11.99
CA ALA A 48 7.71 24.09 -10.94
C ALA A 48 6.41 23.30 -10.79
N HIS A 49 5.75 22.99 -11.90
CA HIS A 49 4.54 22.15 -11.91
C HIS A 49 4.81 20.73 -11.40
N GLU A 50 5.90 20.10 -11.84
CA GLU A 50 6.26 18.76 -11.34
C GLU A 50 6.48 18.78 -9.83
N PHE A 51 7.21 19.77 -9.31
CA PHE A 51 7.42 19.87 -7.86
C PHE A 51 6.11 20.12 -7.10
N ALA A 52 5.22 20.98 -7.63
CA ALA A 52 3.88 21.17 -7.06
C ALA A 52 3.08 19.85 -7.05
N GLY A 53 3.13 19.09 -8.14
CA GLY A 53 2.54 17.77 -8.26
C GLY A 53 3.08 16.78 -7.21
N GLU A 54 4.40 16.77 -6.97
CA GLU A 54 5.03 15.96 -5.92
C GLU A 54 4.53 16.32 -4.52
N VAL A 55 4.42 17.61 -4.21
CA VAL A 55 3.91 18.06 -2.90
C VAL A 55 2.44 17.69 -2.73
N ARG A 56 1.60 17.87 -3.76
CA ARG A 56 0.19 17.47 -3.74
C ARG A 56 0.04 15.97 -3.58
N PHE A 57 0.84 15.17 -4.30
CA PHE A 57 0.86 13.72 -4.14
C PHE A 57 1.21 13.31 -2.71
N ARG A 58 2.22 13.95 -2.11
CA ARG A 58 2.61 13.74 -0.73
C ARG A 58 1.48 14.04 0.26
N ARG A 59 0.61 15.00 -0.05
CA ARG A 59 -0.56 15.39 0.73
C ARG A 59 -1.80 14.52 0.50
N GLY A 60 -1.72 13.54 -0.42
CA GLY A 60 -2.87 12.71 -0.81
C GLY A 60 -3.86 13.42 -1.74
N GLU A 61 -3.50 14.56 -2.30
CA GLU A 61 -4.30 15.39 -3.23
C GLU A 61 -4.04 14.89 -4.67
N PHE A 62 -4.47 13.66 -4.98
CA PHE A 62 -4.05 12.98 -6.21
C PHE A 62 -4.65 13.58 -7.48
N ALA A 63 -5.88 14.12 -7.43
CA ALA A 63 -6.49 14.78 -8.59
C ALA A 63 -5.76 16.08 -8.94
N GLU A 64 -5.39 16.84 -7.93
CA GLU A 64 -4.61 18.06 -8.10
C GLU A 64 -3.16 17.76 -8.51
N ALA A 65 -2.58 16.67 -7.99
CA ALA A 65 -1.26 16.20 -8.43
C ALA A 65 -1.26 15.81 -9.92
N ASP A 66 -2.29 15.11 -10.37
CA ASP A 66 -2.50 14.77 -11.79
C ASP A 66 -2.52 16.01 -12.68
N ALA A 67 -3.28 17.04 -12.26
CA ALA A 67 -3.37 18.31 -12.99
C ALA A 67 -2.00 19.01 -13.11
N GLU A 68 -1.23 19.05 -12.02
CA GLU A 68 0.09 19.66 -12.02
C GLU A 68 1.09 18.88 -12.89
N PHE A 69 1.09 17.54 -12.81
CA PHE A 69 1.95 16.72 -13.67
C PHE A 69 1.57 16.84 -15.15
N LYS A 70 0.28 16.94 -15.49
CA LYS A 70 -0.18 17.22 -16.86
C LYS A 70 0.30 18.58 -17.36
N ALA A 71 0.17 19.63 -16.56
CA ALA A 71 0.71 20.93 -16.89
C ALA A 71 2.24 20.89 -17.13
N ALA A 72 2.98 20.14 -16.29
CA ALA A 72 4.41 19.94 -16.50
C ALA A 72 4.73 19.26 -17.85
N VAL A 73 3.93 18.29 -18.28
CA VAL A 73 4.08 17.62 -19.57
C VAL A 73 3.68 18.52 -20.74
N GLU A 74 2.66 19.36 -20.56
CA GLU A 74 2.26 20.36 -21.57
C GLU A 74 3.39 21.35 -21.86
N TRP A 75 4.04 21.89 -20.82
CA TRP A 75 5.18 22.78 -20.95
C TRP A 75 6.43 22.08 -21.48
N ASN A 76 6.69 20.86 -21.05
CA ASN A 76 7.82 20.07 -21.55
C ASN A 76 7.47 18.58 -21.69
N PRO A 77 7.04 18.14 -22.90
CA PRO A 77 6.70 16.74 -23.18
C PRO A 77 7.87 15.75 -23.01
N ARG A 78 9.11 16.25 -22.88
CA ARG A 78 10.31 15.44 -22.65
C ARG A 78 10.75 15.41 -21.18
N PHE A 79 9.98 15.97 -20.28
CA PHE A 79 10.32 16.03 -18.86
C PHE A 79 9.94 14.72 -18.14
N ALA A 80 10.86 13.78 -18.11
CA ALA A 80 10.67 12.43 -17.55
C ALA A 80 10.08 12.39 -16.13
N PRO A 81 10.45 13.29 -15.18
CA PRO A 81 9.86 13.28 -13.84
C PRO A 81 8.35 13.49 -13.82
N ALA A 82 7.81 14.32 -14.72
CA ALA A 82 6.36 14.54 -14.79
C ALA A 82 5.60 13.29 -15.27
N TRP A 83 6.11 12.59 -16.28
CA TRP A 83 5.57 11.31 -16.71
C TRP A 83 5.62 10.25 -15.61
N TRP A 84 6.70 10.22 -14.83
CA TRP A 84 6.79 9.35 -13.66
C TRP A 84 5.73 9.71 -12.59
N GLY A 85 5.49 11.01 -12.36
CA GLY A 85 4.44 11.50 -11.49
C GLY A 85 3.04 11.05 -11.93
N LEU A 86 2.71 11.21 -13.23
CA LEU A 86 1.45 10.73 -13.83
C LEU A 86 1.27 9.23 -13.65
N GLY A 87 2.31 8.44 -13.94
CA GLY A 87 2.28 7.00 -13.75
C GLY A 87 1.97 6.59 -12.30
N ARG A 88 2.49 7.31 -11.30
CA ARG A 88 2.20 7.06 -9.88
C ARG A 88 0.75 7.38 -9.53
N VAL A 89 0.22 8.51 -10.03
CA VAL A 89 -1.19 8.86 -9.83
C VAL A 89 -2.10 7.82 -10.47
N ALA A 90 -1.83 7.43 -11.71
CA ALA A 90 -2.60 6.40 -12.39
C ALA A 90 -2.53 5.04 -11.65
N GLU A 91 -1.33 4.65 -11.17
CA GLU A 91 -1.15 3.41 -10.42
C GLU A 91 -1.94 3.39 -9.11
N CYS A 92 -1.85 4.44 -8.29
CA CYS A 92 -2.60 4.50 -7.04
C CYS A 92 -4.13 4.58 -7.28
N ALA A 93 -4.57 5.14 -8.39
CA ALA A 93 -5.96 5.15 -8.83
C ALA A 93 -6.40 3.84 -9.50
N SER A 94 -5.55 2.79 -9.54
CA SER A 94 -5.80 1.51 -10.24
C SER A 94 -6.11 1.66 -11.73
N MET A 95 -5.57 2.68 -12.37
CA MET A 95 -5.57 2.89 -13.82
C MET A 95 -4.33 2.21 -14.41
N ASN A 96 -4.33 0.88 -14.40
CA ASN A 96 -3.11 0.08 -14.60
C ASN A 96 -2.52 0.25 -16.01
N LYS A 97 -3.35 0.38 -17.06
CA LYS A 97 -2.88 0.55 -18.44
C LYS A 97 -2.28 1.94 -18.66
N THR A 98 -2.98 2.98 -18.18
CA THR A 98 -2.47 4.35 -18.16
C THR A 98 -1.14 4.42 -17.38
N ALA A 99 -1.06 3.81 -16.21
CA ALA A 99 0.17 3.80 -15.41
C ALA A 99 1.35 3.14 -16.17
N VAL A 100 1.11 2.02 -16.86
CA VAL A 100 2.14 1.35 -17.68
C VAL A 100 2.63 2.27 -18.79
N GLU A 101 1.73 2.97 -19.48
CA GLU A 101 2.08 3.91 -20.57
C GLU A 101 2.93 5.06 -20.05
N ASP A 102 2.51 5.72 -18.97
CA ASP A 102 3.20 6.85 -18.37
C ASP A 102 4.60 6.47 -17.86
N PHE A 103 4.71 5.34 -17.15
CA PHE A 103 6.01 4.83 -16.70
C PHE A 103 6.91 4.43 -17.86
N ARG A 104 6.34 3.85 -18.94
CA ARG A 104 7.09 3.55 -20.15
C ARG A 104 7.65 4.81 -20.77
N ARG A 105 6.83 5.86 -20.85
CA ARG A 105 7.26 7.16 -21.38
C ARG A 105 8.36 7.79 -20.53
N ALA A 106 8.20 7.79 -19.21
CA ALA A 106 9.22 8.26 -18.29
C ALA A 106 10.55 7.51 -18.50
N TYR A 107 10.50 6.17 -18.58
CA TYR A 107 11.66 5.32 -18.77
C TYR A 107 12.37 5.56 -20.11
N GLN A 108 11.62 5.73 -21.20
CA GLN A 108 12.18 6.06 -22.50
C GLN A 108 12.94 7.41 -22.50
N LEU A 109 12.46 8.37 -21.72
CA LEU A 109 13.05 9.70 -21.61
C LEU A 109 14.28 9.75 -20.68
N ASN A 110 14.25 8.99 -19.57
CA ASN A 110 15.38 8.90 -18.63
C ASN A 110 15.48 7.51 -17.99
N PRO A 111 16.13 6.55 -18.66
CA PRO A 111 16.25 5.17 -18.16
C PRO A 111 17.21 5.00 -16.98
N ASN A 112 17.96 6.04 -16.64
CA ASN A 112 19.00 6.00 -15.56
C ASN A 112 18.52 6.67 -14.26
N ASP A 113 17.35 7.33 -14.24
CA ASP A 113 16.78 7.82 -12.98
C ASP A 113 16.35 6.62 -12.12
N PRO A 114 16.91 6.45 -10.91
CA PRO A 114 16.63 5.26 -10.09
C PRO A 114 15.15 5.15 -9.69
N ARG A 115 14.42 6.24 -9.57
CA ARG A 115 12.99 6.23 -9.24
C ARG A 115 12.15 5.69 -10.40
N ILE A 116 12.45 6.17 -11.62
CA ILE A 116 11.80 5.74 -12.86
C ILE A 116 12.13 4.27 -13.14
N LEU A 117 13.41 3.92 -13.01
CA LEU A 117 13.88 2.56 -13.21
C LEU A 117 13.25 1.58 -12.22
N ALA A 118 13.15 1.93 -10.93
CA ALA A 118 12.50 1.12 -9.91
C ALA A 118 11.01 0.87 -10.24
N ALA A 119 10.29 1.91 -10.69
CA ALA A 119 8.89 1.79 -11.11
C ALA A 119 8.73 0.90 -12.35
N TRP A 120 9.64 0.99 -13.32
CA TRP A 120 9.58 0.25 -14.57
C TRP A 120 9.96 -1.23 -14.41
N ILE A 121 10.92 -1.57 -13.56
CA ILE A 121 11.41 -2.94 -13.34
C ILE A 121 10.28 -3.92 -12.99
N SER A 122 9.28 -3.49 -12.22
CA SER A 122 8.18 -4.35 -11.81
C SER A 122 7.31 -4.81 -13.00
N ARG A 123 7.40 -4.12 -14.13
CA ARG A 123 6.63 -4.35 -15.36
C ARG A 123 7.38 -5.14 -16.42
N LEU A 124 8.68 -5.28 -16.24
CA LEU A 124 9.54 -6.03 -17.15
C LEU A 124 9.52 -7.53 -16.85
N ARG A 125 9.85 -8.32 -17.86
CA ARG A 125 9.99 -9.79 -17.79
C ARG A 125 11.33 -10.22 -18.42
N GLY A 126 11.74 -11.44 -18.12
CA GLY A 126 12.88 -12.08 -18.75
C GLY A 126 14.19 -11.27 -18.71
N PRO A 127 14.98 -11.29 -19.82
CA PRO A 127 16.30 -10.62 -19.90
C PRO A 127 16.25 -9.11 -19.65
N GLU A 128 15.22 -8.42 -20.19
CA GLU A 128 15.07 -6.97 -20.00
C GLU A 128 14.95 -6.59 -18.52
N ARG A 129 14.26 -7.42 -17.73
CA ARG A 129 14.17 -7.22 -16.29
C ARG A 129 15.53 -7.38 -15.61
N ALA A 130 16.34 -8.37 -16.03
CA ALA A 130 17.65 -8.60 -15.47
C ALA A 130 18.59 -7.41 -15.72
N GLU A 131 18.62 -6.89 -16.95
CA GLU A 131 19.40 -5.71 -17.31
C GLU A 131 18.96 -4.46 -16.56
N ALA A 132 17.64 -4.26 -16.39
CA ALA A 132 17.13 -3.13 -15.65
C ALA A 132 17.43 -3.21 -14.15
N LEU A 133 17.42 -4.41 -13.57
CA LEU A 133 17.85 -4.65 -12.18
C LEU A 133 19.32 -4.34 -11.98
N ASP A 134 20.19 -4.73 -12.92
CA ASP A 134 21.61 -4.43 -12.88
C ASP A 134 21.88 -2.92 -12.96
N ARG A 135 21.22 -2.22 -13.89
CA ARG A 135 21.30 -0.75 -13.97
C ARG A 135 20.81 -0.07 -12.68
N TYR A 136 19.73 -0.57 -12.09
CA TYR A 136 19.21 -0.03 -10.84
C TYR A 136 20.19 -0.22 -9.69
N ALA A 137 20.86 -1.36 -9.61
CA ALA A 137 21.89 -1.62 -8.64
C ALA A 137 23.05 -0.60 -8.75
N HIS A 138 23.49 -0.32 -9.98
CA HIS A 138 24.56 0.65 -10.23
C HIS A 138 24.11 2.10 -9.96
N ALA A 139 22.90 2.46 -10.36
CA ALA A 139 22.37 3.83 -10.20
C ALA A 139 22.04 4.19 -8.75
N SER A 140 21.57 3.24 -7.96
CA SER A 140 21.16 3.48 -6.59
C SER A 140 22.33 3.67 -5.63
N GLY A 141 23.40 2.87 -5.76
CA GLY A 141 24.53 2.89 -4.84
C GLY A 141 24.18 2.56 -3.37
N ASP A 142 22.91 2.34 -3.05
CA ASP A 142 22.44 2.07 -1.69
C ASP A 142 22.62 0.59 -1.33
N PRO A 143 23.39 0.27 -0.25
CA PRO A 143 23.57 -1.12 0.20
C PRO A 143 22.27 -1.87 0.49
N LYS A 144 21.23 -1.17 0.95
CA LYS A 144 19.91 -1.77 1.23
C LYS A 144 19.22 -2.20 -0.07
N VAL A 145 19.30 -1.38 -1.10
CA VAL A 145 18.78 -1.70 -2.45
C VAL A 145 19.50 -2.93 -2.99
N LEU A 146 20.83 -2.98 -2.88
CA LEU A 146 21.64 -4.14 -3.30
C LEU A 146 21.23 -5.41 -2.55
N GLN A 147 20.97 -5.33 -1.25
CA GLN A 147 20.49 -6.46 -0.46
C GLN A 147 19.11 -6.94 -0.93
N GLU A 148 18.17 -6.03 -1.15
CA GLU A 148 16.83 -6.37 -1.66
C GLU A 148 16.90 -7.04 -3.05
N LEU A 149 17.78 -6.57 -3.92
CA LEU A 149 18.00 -7.16 -5.24
C LEU A 149 18.56 -8.58 -5.15
N ARG A 150 19.51 -8.82 -4.25
CA ARG A 150 20.04 -10.17 -3.99
C ARG A 150 18.95 -11.13 -3.52
N GLN A 151 18.12 -10.70 -2.56
CA GLN A 151 17.00 -11.50 -2.06
C GLN A 151 15.98 -11.82 -3.16
N ARG A 152 15.68 -10.85 -4.05
CA ARG A 152 14.82 -11.09 -5.21
C ARG A 152 15.43 -12.09 -6.19
N ALA A 153 16.75 -12.00 -6.43
CA ALA A 153 17.46 -12.93 -7.31
C ALA A 153 17.50 -14.36 -6.73
N GLU A 154 17.69 -14.51 -5.43
CA GLU A 154 17.64 -15.81 -4.73
C GLU A 154 16.26 -16.46 -4.86
N LEU A 155 15.20 -15.69 -4.62
CA LEU A 155 13.83 -16.16 -4.79
C LEU A 155 13.53 -16.57 -6.23
N ALA A 156 13.97 -15.75 -7.21
CA ALA A 156 13.80 -16.05 -8.63
C ALA A 156 14.53 -17.33 -9.06
N ARG A 157 15.75 -17.56 -8.53
CA ARG A 157 16.49 -18.83 -8.77
C ARG A 157 15.77 -20.03 -8.18
N ALA A 158 15.22 -19.90 -6.96
CA ALA A 158 14.47 -20.98 -6.30
C ALA A 158 13.17 -21.31 -7.05
N LEU A 159 12.50 -20.31 -7.63
CA LEU A 159 11.34 -20.49 -8.49
C LEU A 159 11.70 -21.15 -9.83
N ASN A 160 12.95 -21.01 -10.29
CA ASN A 160 13.45 -21.62 -11.53
C ASN A 160 12.53 -21.41 -12.74
N GLY A 161 12.14 -20.16 -12.98
CA GLY A 161 11.26 -19.76 -14.09
C GLY A 161 9.76 -20.04 -13.84
N ARG A 162 9.38 -20.65 -12.74
CA ARG A 162 7.98 -20.84 -12.36
C ARG A 162 7.39 -19.51 -11.86
N GLU A 163 6.10 -19.34 -12.09
CA GLU A 163 5.36 -18.19 -11.55
C GLU A 163 5.05 -18.42 -10.06
N ALA A 164 5.37 -17.40 -9.25
CA ALA A 164 5.00 -17.40 -7.83
C ALA A 164 3.49 -17.22 -7.66
N MET A 165 2.88 -17.92 -6.74
CA MET A 165 1.43 -17.84 -6.47
C MET A 165 0.57 -18.20 -7.70
N ALA A 166 1.01 -19.17 -8.51
CA ALA A 166 0.26 -19.59 -9.70
C ALA A 166 -1.05 -20.29 -9.32
N LEU A 167 -2.18 -19.74 -9.72
CA LEU A 167 -3.50 -20.35 -9.53
C LEU A 167 -3.59 -21.67 -10.34
N VAL A 168 -3.97 -22.77 -9.68
CA VAL A 168 -4.04 -24.12 -10.27
C VAL A 168 -5.48 -24.63 -10.34
N SER A 169 -6.30 -24.25 -9.36
CA SER A 169 -7.71 -24.60 -9.35
C SER A 169 -8.47 -23.85 -10.46
N PRO A 170 -9.63 -24.36 -10.89
CA PRO A 170 -10.47 -23.62 -11.82
C PRO A 170 -10.80 -22.22 -11.30
N TYR A 171 -10.72 -21.22 -12.15
CA TYR A 171 -11.09 -19.84 -11.85
C TYR A 171 -12.61 -19.71 -11.80
N LYS A 172 -13.21 -20.08 -10.66
CA LYS A 172 -14.66 -20.06 -10.40
C LYS A 172 -14.95 -19.54 -9.01
N ALA A 173 -16.22 -19.25 -8.74
CA ALA A 173 -16.65 -18.83 -7.41
C ALA A 173 -16.34 -19.90 -6.34
N ALA A 174 -15.87 -19.42 -5.19
CA ALA A 174 -15.58 -20.25 -4.02
C ALA A 174 -16.06 -19.56 -2.74
N GLU A 175 -16.39 -20.33 -1.72
CA GLU A 175 -16.74 -19.83 -0.40
C GLU A 175 -15.77 -20.41 0.64
N VAL A 176 -15.25 -19.55 1.52
CA VAL A 176 -14.28 -19.91 2.57
C VAL A 176 -14.84 -19.46 3.92
N PRO A 177 -14.92 -20.36 4.92
CA PRO A 177 -15.37 -19.99 6.26
C PRO A 177 -14.44 -18.95 6.89
N LEU A 178 -15.02 -17.84 7.39
CA LEU A 178 -14.36 -16.90 8.28
C LEU A 178 -14.66 -17.26 9.72
N ARG A 179 -13.62 -17.44 10.52
CA ARG A 179 -13.74 -17.80 11.93
C ARG A 179 -13.36 -16.61 12.80
N PRO A 180 -14.12 -16.30 13.86
CA PRO A 180 -13.66 -15.36 14.86
C PRO A 180 -12.49 -15.95 15.62
N PHE A 181 -11.39 -15.18 15.72
CA PHE A 181 -10.27 -15.49 16.58
C PHE A 181 -10.32 -14.55 17.78
N VAL A 182 -10.05 -15.07 18.96
CA VAL A 182 -9.95 -14.27 20.19
C VAL A 182 -8.53 -14.35 20.68
N SER A 183 -7.83 -13.23 20.64
CA SER A 183 -6.49 -13.14 21.22
C SER A 183 -6.55 -13.25 22.75
N GLY A 184 -5.83 -14.21 23.34
CA GLY A 184 -5.98 -14.63 24.74
C GLY A 184 -5.72 -13.55 25.80
N ALA A 185 -4.88 -12.53 25.51
CA ALA A 185 -4.51 -11.52 26.49
C ALA A 185 -5.39 -10.25 26.45
N THR A 186 -5.99 -9.93 25.32
CA THR A 186 -6.69 -8.66 25.07
C THR A 186 -8.18 -8.82 24.79
N ARG A 187 -8.68 -10.05 24.66
CA ARG A 187 -10.03 -10.37 24.18
C ARG A 187 -10.41 -9.68 22.85
N MET A 188 -9.39 -9.32 22.07
CA MET A 188 -9.59 -8.70 20.77
C MET A 188 -10.19 -9.72 19.81
N ARG A 189 -11.34 -9.38 19.24
CA ARG A 189 -11.97 -10.17 18.19
C ARG A 189 -11.33 -9.78 16.87
N THR A 190 -10.75 -10.78 16.19
CA THR A 190 -10.31 -10.70 14.80
C THR A 190 -11.00 -11.80 14.01
N PHE A 191 -10.90 -11.76 12.70
CA PHE A 191 -11.37 -12.84 11.84
C PHE A 191 -10.20 -13.49 11.13
N GLY A 192 -10.31 -14.74 10.87
CA GLY A 192 -9.31 -15.49 10.14
C GLY A 192 -9.91 -16.67 9.41
N LEU A 193 -9.05 -17.38 8.74
CA LEU A 193 -9.40 -18.56 7.94
C LEU A 193 -8.38 -19.67 8.16
N GLU A 194 -8.80 -20.89 7.89
CA GLU A 194 -7.93 -22.03 7.83
C GLU A 194 -7.46 -22.24 6.39
N VAL A 195 -6.15 -22.33 6.22
CA VAL A 195 -5.51 -22.67 4.95
C VAL A 195 -4.75 -23.97 5.07
N VAL A 196 -4.47 -24.63 3.96
CA VAL A 196 -3.63 -25.83 3.93
C VAL A 196 -2.34 -25.50 3.18
N VAL A 197 -1.21 -25.58 3.86
CA VAL A 197 0.12 -25.34 3.32
C VAL A 197 0.88 -26.66 3.27
N ASN A 198 1.30 -27.10 2.10
CA ASN A 198 1.98 -28.39 1.88
C ASN A 198 1.25 -29.58 2.52
N GLY A 199 -0.10 -29.58 2.46
CA GLY A 199 -0.94 -30.65 3.02
C GLY A 199 -1.20 -30.54 4.53
N LYS A 200 -0.73 -29.50 5.22
CA LYS A 200 -0.94 -29.30 6.66
C LYS A 200 -1.71 -28.02 6.96
N PRO A 201 -2.66 -28.02 7.90
CA PRO A 201 -3.47 -26.86 8.21
C PRO A 201 -2.68 -25.77 8.93
N ALA A 202 -3.05 -24.51 8.64
CA ALA A 202 -2.58 -23.32 9.34
C ALA A 202 -3.74 -22.34 9.51
N ARG A 203 -3.84 -21.73 10.70
CA ARG A 203 -4.88 -20.76 11.07
C ARG A 203 -4.32 -19.36 10.99
N LEU A 204 -4.82 -18.58 10.03
CA LEU A 204 -4.29 -17.26 9.69
C LEU A 204 -5.32 -16.17 9.96
N VAL A 205 -4.89 -15.09 10.61
CA VAL A 205 -5.70 -13.87 10.74
C VAL A 205 -5.81 -13.21 9.36
N LEU A 206 -7.02 -12.84 8.95
CA LEU A 206 -7.26 -12.07 7.73
C LEU A 206 -7.03 -10.59 8.02
N ASP A 207 -6.01 -10.03 7.39
CA ASP A 207 -5.52 -8.68 7.63
C ASP A 207 -5.38 -7.92 6.30
N THR A 208 -6.34 -7.03 5.99
CA THR A 208 -6.30 -6.22 4.76
C THR A 208 -5.19 -5.17 4.76
N GLY A 209 -4.60 -4.87 5.92
CA GLY A 209 -3.42 -4.01 6.08
C GLY A 209 -2.08 -4.74 5.89
N ALA A 210 -2.11 -6.08 5.75
CA ALA A 210 -0.91 -6.88 5.56
C ALA A 210 -0.66 -7.28 4.11
N ALA A 211 0.60 -7.55 3.77
CA ALA A 211 1.04 -8.02 2.46
C ALA A 211 1.30 -9.53 2.46
N GLY A 212 0.69 -10.26 1.53
CA GLY A 212 0.98 -11.67 1.30
C GLY A 212 0.62 -12.55 2.51
N ILE A 213 1.43 -13.57 2.75
CA ILE A 213 1.27 -14.49 3.89
C ILE A 213 2.50 -14.37 4.78
N VAL A 214 2.27 -14.25 6.08
CA VAL A 214 3.32 -14.29 7.10
C VAL A 214 3.01 -15.41 8.09
N LEU A 215 3.92 -16.36 8.26
CA LEU A 215 3.82 -17.41 9.27
C LEU A 215 4.75 -17.14 10.45
N THR A 216 4.37 -17.66 11.61
CA THR A 216 5.27 -17.82 12.74
C THR A 216 6.29 -18.92 12.46
N HIS A 217 7.46 -18.87 13.10
CA HIS A 217 8.50 -19.89 12.92
C HIS A 217 7.99 -21.34 13.23
N PRO A 218 7.28 -21.58 14.36
CA PRO A 218 6.73 -22.90 14.63
C PRO A 218 5.72 -23.38 13.58
N ALA A 219 4.89 -22.48 13.05
CA ALA A 219 3.95 -22.84 11.99
C ALA A 219 4.69 -23.21 10.69
N ALA A 220 5.71 -22.45 10.32
CA ALA A 220 6.53 -22.71 9.14
C ALA A 220 7.24 -24.07 9.22
N GLU A 221 7.82 -24.41 10.37
CA GLU A 221 8.42 -25.73 10.61
C GLU A 221 7.38 -26.86 10.50
N ARG A 222 6.20 -26.67 11.12
CA ARG A 222 5.11 -27.66 11.08
C ARG A 222 4.66 -27.97 9.66
N VAL A 223 4.57 -26.94 8.79
CA VAL A 223 4.15 -27.12 7.39
C VAL A 223 5.32 -27.42 6.43
N GLY A 224 6.53 -27.61 6.97
CA GLY A 224 7.71 -28.04 6.21
C GLY A 224 8.28 -26.99 5.27
N LEU A 225 8.28 -25.72 5.67
CA LEU A 225 8.87 -24.64 4.88
C LEU A 225 10.37 -24.51 5.14
N ALA A 226 11.16 -24.54 4.07
CA ALA A 226 12.59 -24.29 4.12
C ALA A 226 12.91 -22.83 3.74
N ARG A 227 13.90 -22.24 4.42
CA ARG A 227 14.43 -20.92 4.11
C ARG A 227 15.01 -20.88 2.70
N VAL A 228 14.56 -19.90 1.91
CA VAL A 228 15.08 -19.61 0.57
C VAL A 228 16.00 -18.39 0.60
N THR A 229 15.55 -17.30 1.21
CA THR A 229 16.31 -16.06 1.33
C THR A 229 15.91 -15.31 2.59
N ASP A 230 16.80 -14.51 3.12
CA ASP A 230 16.49 -13.63 4.24
C ASP A 230 15.42 -12.61 3.85
N ALA A 231 14.63 -12.20 4.80
CA ALA A 231 13.63 -11.18 4.62
C ALA A 231 13.52 -10.29 5.86
N THR A 232 12.93 -9.15 5.65
CA THR A 232 12.54 -8.25 6.72
C THR A 232 11.03 -8.23 6.81
N VAL A 233 10.47 -8.68 7.92
CA VAL A 233 9.04 -8.57 8.20
C VAL A 233 8.82 -7.25 8.92
N ARG A 234 8.03 -6.36 8.30
CA ARG A 234 7.74 -5.02 8.82
C ARG A 234 6.27 -4.93 9.21
N GLY A 235 5.99 -4.30 10.34
CA GLY A 235 4.66 -3.99 10.82
C GLY A 235 4.62 -2.64 11.51
N ILE A 236 3.51 -2.29 12.12
CA ILE A 236 3.37 -1.08 12.94
C ILE A 236 3.99 -1.34 14.31
N GLY A 237 4.75 -0.37 14.85
CA GLY A 237 5.35 -0.38 16.17
C GLY A 237 6.49 0.63 16.26
N ASP A 238 6.61 1.35 17.40
CA ASP A 238 7.73 2.23 17.67
C ASP A 238 8.98 1.41 17.95
N ASN A 239 10.11 1.95 17.65
CA ASN A 239 11.38 1.24 17.78
C ASN A 239 11.41 -0.07 17.01
N ALA A 240 10.55 -0.23 16.05
CA ALA A 240 10.50 -1.41 15.21
C ALA A 240 11.78 -1.50 14.40
N LYS A 241 12.83 -2.00 15.07
CA LYS A 241 13.83 -2.71 14.29
C LYS A 241 13.04 -3.74 13.49
N PRO A 242 13.14 -3.71 12.17
CA PRO A 242 12.45 -4.68 11.34
C PRO A 242 12.68 -6.06 11.94
N THR A 243 11.63 -6.83 12.11
CA THR A 243 11.79 -8.21 12.59
C THR A 243 12.50 -8.98 11.49
N GLY A 244 13.63 -9.59 11.82
CA GLY A 244 14.30 -10.54 10.97
C GLY A 244 13.35 -11.67 10.60
N GLY A 245 13.59 -12.28 9.49
CA GLY A 245 12.83 -13.41 9.01
C GLY A 245 13.40 -13.93 7.72
N TYR A 246 12.66 -14.78 7.06
CA TYR A 246 13.03 -15.32 5.77
C TYR A 246 11.82 -15.50 4.86
N ARG A 247 12.05 -15.66 3.58
CA ARG A 247 11.06 -16.13 2.62
C ARG A 247 11.27 -17.60 2.34
N ALA A 248 10.14 -18.30 2.21
CA ALA A 248 10.06 -19.69 1.80
C ALA A 248 9.09 -19.83 0.64
N ILE A 249 9.14 -20.96 -0.05
CA ILE A 249 8.20 -21.30 -1.12
C ILE A 249 7.45 -22.56 -0.67
N ALA A 250 6.13 -22.44 -0.52
CA ALA A 250 5.26 -23.60 -0.36
C ALA A 250 4.92 -24.15 -1.75
N GLY A 251 5.15 -25.44 -1.95
CA GLY A 251 4.80 -26.08 -3.21
C GLY A 251 3.29 -26.06 -3.50
N ARG A 252 2.48 -26.07 -2.43
CA ARG A 252 1.01 -26.04 -2.50
C ARG A 252 0.43 -25.20 -1.38
N LEU A 253 -0.48 -24.30 -1.74
CA LEU A 253 -1.31 -23.51 -0.82
C LEU A 253 -2.77 -23.69 -1.21
N GLN A 254 -3.64 -24.02 -0.25
CA GLN A 254 -5.07 -24.22 -0.47
C GLN A 254 -5.87 -23.32 0.47
N ILE A 255 -6.82 -22.57 -0.08
CA ILE A 255 -7.72 -21.64 0.63
C ILE A 255 -9.15 -22.00 0.22
N GLY A 256 -9.83 -22.82 1.01
CA GLY A 256 -11.07 -23.48 0.60
C GLY A 256 -10.84 -24.32 -0.68
N ASP A 257 -11.61 -24.04 -1.74
CA ASP A 257 -11.49 -24.71 -3.03
C ASP A 257 -10.44 -24.08 -3.96
N VAL A 258 -9.82 -22.98 -3.55
CA VAL A 258 -8.80 -22.27 -4.35
C VAL A 258 -7.43 -22.83 -4.01
N GLU A 259 -6.69 -23.24 -5.05
CA GLU A 259 -5.35 -23.82 -4.92
C GLU A 259 -4.33 -23.03 -5.72
N TYR A 260 -3.18 -22.76 -5.07
CA TYR A 260 -2.01 -22.11 -5.67
C TYR A 260 -0.79 -23.02 -5.57
N ARG A 261 0.10 -22.91 -6.57
CA ARG A 261 1.46 -23.46 -6.52
C ARG A 261 2.48 -22.36 -6.24
N ASP A 262 3.62 -22.81 -5.75
CA ASP A 262 4.80 -21.96 -5.54
C ASP A 262 4.48 -20.69 -4.75
N ALA A 263 3.70 -20.86 -3.67
CA ALA A 263 3.29 -19.75 -2.82
C ALA A 263 4.48 -19.21 -2.01
N VAL A 264 4.81 -17.93 -2.24
CA VAL A 264 5.86 -17.23 -1.50
C VAL A 264 5.31 -16.79 -0.14
N ILE A 265 5.90 -17.34 0.92
CA ILE A 265 5.49 -17.10 2.31
C ILE A 265 6.65 -16.46 3.06
N SER A 266 6.37 -15.37 3.78
CA SER A 266 7.30 -14.78 4.72
C SER A 266 7.19 -15.48 6.08
N VAL A 267 8.32 -15.71 6.74
CA VAL A 267 8.37 -16.30 8.09
C VAL A 267 9.03 -15.32 9.03
N ALA A 268 8.36 -14.96 10.12
CA ALA A 268 8.89 -14.03 11.10
C ALA A 268 9.72 -14.75 12.17
N ASP A 269 10.93 -14.23 12.48
CA ASP A 269 11.81 -14.80 13.52
C ASP A 269 11.29 -14.55 14.95
N ARG A 270 10.37 -13.59 15.11
CA ARG A 270 9.75 -13.28 16.41
C ARG A 270 8.32 -13.76 16.45
N SER A 271 7.85 -14.09 17.66
CA SER A 271 6.45 -14.37 17.93
C SER A 271 5.59 -13.16 17.53
N LEU A 272 4.60 -13.39 16.70
CA LEU A 272 3.59 -12.41 16.32
C LEU A 272 2.56 -12.36 17.46
N VAL A 273 2.40 -11.20 18.08
CA VAL A 273 1.56 -11.04 19.27
C VAL A 273 0.09 -11.34 18.97
N GLY A 274 -0.50 -12.30 19.66
CA GLY A 274 -1.93 -12.62 19.56
C GLY A 274 -2.33 -13.34 18.27
N ILE A 275 -1.38 -13.85 17.50
CA ILE A 275 -1.60 -14.56 16.24
C ILE A 275 -1.18 -16.04 16.44
N GLU A 276 -2.05 -16.97 16.07
CA GLU A 276 -1.77 -18.40 16.25
C GLU A 276 -0.66 -18.89 15.33
N ASP A 277 -0.96 -19.07 14.04
CA ASP A 277 -0.01 -19.57 13.06
C ASP A 277 0.57 -18.47 12.17
N GLY A 278 -0.18 -17.37 11.99
CA GLY A 278 0.25 -16.28 11.13
C GLY A 278 -0.90 -15.39 10.70
N LEU A 279 -0.64 -14.63 9.63
CA LEU A 279 -1.62 -13.75 9.00
C LEU A 279 -1.59 -13.89 7.48
N ILE A 280 -2.70 -13.50 6.85
CA ILE A 280 -2.87 -13.47 5.41
C ILE A 280 -3.48 -12.13 4.99
N GLY A 281 -2.78 -11.43 4.09
CA GLY A 281 -3.31 -10.25 3.42
C GLY A 281 -4.36 -10.63 2.38
N SER A 282 -5.45 -9.87 2.32
CA SER A 282 -6.48 -10.10 1.29
C SER A 282 -5.96 -9.94 -0.14
N ASN A 283 -4.85 -9.23 -0.34
CA ASN A 283 -4.19 -9.09 -1.65
C ASN A 283 -3.69 -10.42 -2.25
N VAL A 284 -3.54 -11.46 -1.44
CA VAL A 284 -3.24 -12.85 -1.89
C VAL A 284 -4.32 -13.38 -2.83
N LEU A 285 -5.56 -12.91 -2.63
CA LEU A 285 -6.74 -13.27 -3.39
C LEU A 285 -7.16 -12.16 -4.37
N GLY A 286 -6.25 -11.25 -4.70
CA GLY A 286 -6.52 -10.07 -5.54
C GLY A 286 -6.92 -10.34 -6.99
N GLU A 287 -6.84 -11.60 -7.43
CA GLU A 287 -7.37 -12.08 -8.71
C GLU A 287 -8.89 -12.30 -8.68
N PHE A 288 -9.50 -12.26 -7.49
CA PHE A 288 -10.93 -12.43 -7.28
C PHE A 288 -11.56 -11.15 -6.77
N LEU A 289 -12.87 -11.04 -6.97
CA LEU A 289 -13.72 -10.14 -6.22
C LEU A 289 -13.97 -10.78 -4.86
N ILE A 290 -13.53 -10.12 -3.78
CA ILE A 290 -13.51 -10.67 -2.42
C ILE A 290 -14.67 -10.08 -1.63
N THR A 291 -15.63 -10.90 -1.20
CA THR A 291 -16.71 -10.46 -0.31
C THR A 291 -16.49 -11.01 1.09
N LEU A 292 -16.38 -10.12 2.09
CA LEU A 292 -16.20 -10.44 3.50
C LEU A 292 -17.51 -10.22 4.24
N ASP A 293 -18.19 -11.29 4.61
CA ASP A 293 -19.37 -11.29 5.48
C ASP A 293 -18.96 -11.75 6.88
N PHE A 294 -18.59 -10.80 7.73
CA PHE A 294 -18.16 -11.09 9.09
C PHE A 294 -19.28 -11.67 9.97
N ALA A 295 -20.54 -11.27 9.75
CA ALA A 295 -21.68 -11.78 10.51
C ALA A 295 -22.07 -13.19 10.08
N GLY A 296 -22.11 -13.42 8.76
CA GLY A 296 -22.34 -14.74 8.21
C GLY A 296 -21.16 -15.69 8.39
N GLY A 297 -20.00 -15.17 8.84
CA GLY A 297 -18.79 -15.96 9.07
C GLY A 297 -18.24 -16.58 7.80
N LYS A 298 -18.25 -15.82 6.69
CA LYS A 298 -17.79 -16.33 5.40
C LYS A 298 -17.11 -15.28 4.54
N MET A 299 -16.15 -15.73 3.76
CA MET A 299 -15.54 -15.01 2.64
C MET A 299 -15.96 -15.68 1.34
N ARG A 300 -16.49 -14.89 0.41
CA ARG A 300 -16.80 -15.36 -0.93
C ARG A 300 -15.80 -14.77 -1.92
N LEU A 301 -15.37 -15.59 -2.84
CA LEU A 301 -14.47 -15.27 -3.93
C LEU A 301 -15.24 -15.45 -5.24
N ASP A 302 -15.41 -14.40 -6.00
CA ASP A 302 -16.02 -14.46 -7.33
C ASP A 302 -14.98 -14.10 -8.38
N PRO A 303 -14.98 -14.74 -9.56
CA PRO A 303 -14.15 -14.32 -10.67
C PRO A 303 -14.38 -12.87 -11.04
N LEU A 304 -13.30 -12.11 -11.25
CA LEU A 304 -13.40 -10.78 -11.83
C LEU A 304 -13.89 -10.88 -13.27
N PRO A 305 -14.71 -9.95 -13.75
CA PRO A 305 -15.17 -9.97 -15.13
C PRO A 305 -14.00 -9.76 -16.11
N ASP A 306 -14.04 -10.44 -17.23
CA ASP A 306 -13.14 -10.18 -18.34
C ASP A 306 -13.40 -8.80 -18.94
N TYR A 307 -12.39 -8.22 -19.60
CA TYR A 307 -12.59 -7.00 -20.38
C TYR A 307 -13.56 -7.29 -21.53
N ARG A 308 -14.52 -6.39 -21.74
CA ARG A 308 -15.46 -6.53 -22.84
C ARG A 308 -14.72 -6.38 -24.17
N PRO A 309 -15.15 -7.06 -25.23
CA PRO A 309 -14.61 -6.85 -26.57
C PRO A 309 -14.69 -5.35 -26.96
N GLY A 310 -13.56 -4.77 -27.38
CA GLY A 310 -13.44 -3.35 -27.68
C GLY A 310 -13.06 -2.47 -26.48
N GLU A 311 -13.06 -3.00 -25.25
CA GLU A 311 -12.65 -2.31 -24.03
C GLU A 311 -11.27 -2.79 -23.53
N GLU A 312 -10.49 -3.47 -24.37
CA GLU A 312 -9.17 -4.01 -24.01
C GLU A 312 -8.18 -2.91 -23.58
N PHE A 313 -8.46 -1.68 -23.98
CA PHE A 313 -7.68 -0.50 -23.59
C PHE A 313 -8.26 0.25 -22.39
N ALA A 314 -9.46 -0.10 -21.92
CA ALA A 314 -10.01 0.50 -20.71
C ALA A 314 -9.20 0.12 -19.49
N ASP A 315 -9.02 1.06 -18.56
CA ASP A 315 -8.30 0.80 -17.30
C ASP A 315 -9.10 -0.06 -16.34
N ARG A 316 -10.42 -0.06 -16.45
CA ARG A 316 -11.34 -0.78 -15.55
C ARG A 316 -12.42 -1.51 -16.31
N THR A 317 -12.81 -2.66 -15.77
CA THR A 317 -14.04 -3.36 -16.14
C THR A 317 -14.82 -3.67 -14.87
N VAL A 318 -15.68 -2.74 -14.50
CA VAL A 318 -16.42 -2.80 -13.24
C VAL A 318 -17.47 -3.89 -13.28
N SER A 319 -17.44 -4.82 -12.32
CA SER A 319 -18.48 -5.81 -12.13
C SER A 319 -19.81 -5.12 -11.80
N PRO A 320 -20.99 -5.58 -12.31
CA PRO A 320 -22.28 -5.01 -11.98
C PRO A 320 -22.56 -4.92 -10.48
N GLN A 321 -22.08 -5.88 -9.69
CA GLN A 321 -22.21 -5.83 -8.24
C GLN A 321 -21.35 -4.74 -7.57
N MET A 322 -20.44 -4.10 -8.29
CA MET A 322 -19.55 -3.03 -7.83
C MET A 322 -19.95 -1.63 -8.34
N GLU A 323 -21.07 -1.46 -9.04
CA GLU A 323 -21.48 -0.17 -9.62
C GLU A 323 -21.60 0.96 -8.57
N SER A 324 -22.01 0.64 -7.33
CA SER A 324 -22.10 1.59 -6.22
C SER A 324 -20.87 1.60 -5.29
N ALA A 325 -19.77 0.97 -5.70
CA ALA A 325 -18.58 0.89 -4.88
C ALA A 325 -17.84 2.23 -4.80
N THR A 326 -17.18 2.44 -3.69
CA THR A 326 -16.28 3.57 -3.46
C THR A 326 -14.96 3.33 -4.13
N ARG A 327 -14.46 4.30 -4.89
CA ARG A 327 -13.08 4.29 -5.40
C ARG A 327 -12.12 4.49 -4.25
N VAL A 328 -11.12 3.62 -4.17
CA VAL A 328 -10.04 3.69 -3.19
C VAL A 328 -8.70 3.82 -3.90
N PHE A 329 -7.72 4.36 -3.19
CA PHE A 329 -6.37 4.46 -3.73
C PHE A 329 -5.56 3.26 -3.27
N ARG A 330 -4.84 2.63 -4.20
CA ARG A 330 -4.05 1.43 -3.94
C ARG A 330 -2.56 1.75 -3.87
N PHE A 331 -1.92 1.38 -2.77
CA PHE A 331 -0.47 1.44 -2.57
C PHE A 331 0.06 0.03 -2.28
N GLY A 332 0.41 -0.67 -3.34
CA GLY A 332 0.76 -2.09 -3.27
C GLY A 332 -0.44 -2.93 -2.80
N HIS A 333 -0.37 -3.48 -1.58
CA HIS A 333 -1.45 -4.24 -0.94
C HIS A 333 -2.44 -3.36 -0.18
N LEU A 334 -2.06 -2.13 0.17
CA LEU A 334 -2.89 -1.23 0.96
C LEU A 334 -3.97 -0.57 0.11
N LEU A 335 -5.17 -0.51 0.66
CA LEU A 335 -6.30 0.21 0.10
C LEU A 335 -6.60 1.42 1.00
N LEU A 336 -6.51 2.61 0.44
CA LEU A 336 -6.73 3.86 1.14
C LEU A 336 -8.13 4.38 0.81
N VAL A 337 -8.99 4.42 1.83
CA VAL A 337 -10.37 4.88 1.72
C VAL A 337 -10.42 6.39 1.92
N PRO A 338 -10.94 7.17 0.96
CA PRO A 338 -11.18 8.59 1.16
C PRO A 338 -12.21 8.82 2.27
N ALA A 339 -11.88 9.70 3.20
CA ALA A 339 -12.70 9.97 4.38
C ALA A 339 -12.72 11.45 4.76
N ARG A 340 -13.68 11.81 5.61
CA ARG A 340 -13.72 13.06 6.37
C ARG A 340 -13.70 12.72 7.88
N VAL A 341 -12.85 13.38 8.63
CA VAL A 341 -12.77 13.24 10.08
C VAL A 341 -13.00 14.60 10.70
N GLY A 342 -14.11 14.77 11.42
CA GLY A 342 -14.55 16.06 11.91
C GLY A 342 -14.72 17.07 10.76
N ASN A 343 -13.97 18.18 10.83
CA ASN A 343 -13.95 19.21 9.78
C ASN A 343 -12.86 18.96 8.70
N ALA A 344 -11.96 18.00 8.91
CA ALA A 344 -10.87 17.70 7.98
C ALA A 344 -11.34 16.80 6.84
N ARG A 345 -11.30 17.32 5.61
CA ARG A 345 -11.68 16.62 4.37
C ARG A 345 -10.47 15.98 3.69
N ASN A 346 -10.72 15.12 2.72
CA ASN A 346 -9.72 14.48 1.87
C ASN A 346 -8.65 13.74 2.69
N ARG A 347 -9.09 12.98 3.70
CA ARG A 347 -8.22 12.14 4.51
C ARG A 347 -8.20 10.73 3.97
N LEU A 348 -7.05 10.08 4.07
CA LEU A 348 -6.84 8.73 3.56
C LEU A 348 -6.66 7.77 4.72
N LEU A 349 -7.62 6.87 4.90
CA LEU A 349 -7.57 5.84 5.92
C LEU A 349 -7.29 4.47 5.29
N VAL A 350 -6.30 3.75 5.80
CA VAL A 350 -6.02 2.38 5.39
C VAL A 350 -7.19 1.48 5.79
N LEU A 351 -7.72 0.70 4.86
CA LEU A 351 -8.69 -0.37 5.14
C LEU A 351 -7.97 -1.51 5.86
N ASP A 352 -8.24 -1.70 7.16
CA ASP A 352 -7.43 -2.60 7.99
C ASP A 352 -8.29 -3.49 8.92
N THR A 353 -8.57 -4.72 8.48
CA THR A 353 -9.29 -5.71 9.28
C THR A 353 -8.45 -6.32 10.40
N GLY A 354 -7.13 -6.12 10.39
CA GLY A 354 -6.20 -6.48 11.45
C GLY A 354 -6.16 -5.46 12.59
N ALA A 355 -6.62 -4.22 12.35
CA ALA A 355 -6.63 -3.17 13.37
C ALA A 355 -7.82 -3.32 14.30
N ALA A 356 -7.53 -3.42 15.61
CA ALA A 356 -8.53 -3.60 16.68
C ALA A 356 -9.32 -2.33 17.01
N SER A 357 -8.91 -1.18 16.50
CA SER A 357 -9.57 0.11 16.65
C SER A 357 -9.37 0.95 15.40
N THR A 358 -10.26 1.93 15.20
CA THR A 358 -10.02 2.96 14.20
C THR A 358 -9.00 3.95 14.73
N LEU A 359 -7.95 4.18 13.95
CA LEU A 359 -6.78 4.96 14.32
C LEU A 359 -6.67 6.19 13.44
N ILE A 360 -6.18 7.30 13.95
CA ILE A 360 -5.85 8.50 13.17
C ILE A 360 -4.41 8.97 13.44
N SER A 361 -3.86 9.75 12.50
CA SER A 361 -2.55 10.35 12.70
C SER A 361 -2.59 11.43 13.78
N THR A 362 -1.46 11.66 14.47
CA THR A 362 -1.33 12.75 15.45
C THR A 362 -1.53 14.11 14.83
N GLU A 363 -1.12 14.31 13.55
CA GLU A 363 -1.36 15.54 12.80
C GLU A 363 -2.85 15.76 12.56
N LEU A 364 -3.57 14.72 12.11
CA LEU A 364 -5.01 14.81 11.92
C LEU A 364 -5.73 15.09 13.23
N ALA A 365 -5.37 14.39 14.30
CA ALA A 365 -5.93 14.60 15.63
C ALA A 365 -5.72 16.03 16.12
N ALA A 366 -4.53 16.61 15.91
CA ALA A 366 -4.23 18.01 16.22
C ALA A 366 -5.05 18.99 15.36
N ALA A 367 -5.23 18.69 14.06
CA ALA A 367 -6.01 19.53 13.15
C ALA A 367 -7.50 19.58 13.49
N VAL A 368 -8.07 18.50 14.04
CA VAL A 368 -9.48 18.47 14.49
C VAL A 368 -9.67 18.92 15.93
N GLY A 369 -8.58 19.24 16.65
CA GLY A 369 -8.60 19.95 17.93
C GLY A 369 -9.11 19.15 19.13
N LYS A 370 -9.03 17.80 19.09
CA LYS A 370 -9.63 16.94 20.12
C LYS A 370 -8.67 15.88 20.68
N VAL A 371 -7.40 16.24 20.89
CA VAL A 371 -6.41 15.33 21.49
C VAL A 371 -6.34 15.55 22.99
N ASN A 372 -6.61 14.52 23.77
CA ASN A 372 -6.27 14.50 25.18
C ASN A 372 -4.86 13.89 25.35
N ARG A 373 -3.85 14.74 25.51
CA ARG A 373 -2.44 14.31 25.65
C ARG A 373 -2.14 13.69 27.03
N ASP A 374 -3.01 13.90 28.01
CA ASP A 374 -2.86 13.32 29.33
C ASP A 374 -3.42 11.90 29.42
N ASP A 375 -4.27 11.52 28.47
CA ASP A 375 -4.89 10.19 28.39
C ASP A 375 -4.07 9.29 27.47
N LYS A 376 -2.91 8.83 27.97
CA LYS A 376 -2.05 7.88 27.26
C LYS A 376 -2.68 6.49 27.28
N THR A 377 -2.87 5.94 26.11
CA THR A 377 -3.34 4.56 25.96
C THR A 377 -2.24 3.66 25.41
N ALA A 378 -2.40 2.35 25.57
CA ALA A 378 -1.45 1.38 25.04
C ALA A 378 -1.93 0.86 23.70
N LEU A 379 -1.14 1.10 22.66
CA LEU A 379 -1.31 0.46 21.34
C LEU A 379 -0.18 -0.54 21.13
N ARG A 380 -0.52 -1.69 20.58
CA ARG A 380 0.46 -2.69 20.16
C ARG A 380 0.22 -3.02 18.69
N GLY A 381 1.24 -2.85 17.89
CA GLY A 381 1.29 -3.37 16.53
C GLY A 381 2.04 -4.69 16.46
N MET A 382 2.15 -5.26 15.28
CA MET A 382 2.87 -6.52 15.03
C MET A 382 4.33 -6.47 15.51
N ASN A 383 4.98 -5.32 15.45
CA ASN A 383 6.38 -5.13 15.84
C ASN A 383 6.57 -4.59 17.27
N GLY A 384 5.54 -4.60 18.11
CA GLY A 384 5.65 -4.23 19.50
C GLY A 384 4.76 -3.05 19.93
N LYS A 385 5.16 -2.39 21.03
CA LYS A 385 4.44 -1.20 21.52
C LYS A 385 4.60 -0.04 20.56
N VAL A 386 3.53 0.73 20.44
CA VAL A 386 3.52 2.05 19.80
C VAL A 386 3.56 3.07 20.93
N GLY A 387 4.52 4.01 20.92
CA GLY A 387 4.60 5.10 21.88
C GLY A 387 3.73 6.29 21.46
N ASP A 388 3.65 7.28 22.33
CA ASP A 388 2.92 8.53 22.07
C ASP A 388 1.53 8.33 21.45
N VAL A 389 0.77 7.44 22.09
CA VAL A 389 -0.59 7.10 21.70
C VAL A 389 -1.56 7.84 22.61
N TYR A 390 -2.51 8.55 22.00
CA TYR A 390 -3.47 9.39 22.70
C TYR A 390 -4.89 9.01 22.33
N GLN A 391 -5.85 9.26 23.23
CA GLN A 391 -7.26 9.18 22.90
C GLN A 391 -7.77 10.53 22.38
N THR A 392 -8.61 10.48 21.36
CA THR A 392 -9.34 11.66 20.92
C THR A 392 -10.67 11.76 21.66
N GLY A 393 -11.24 12.97 21.73
CA GLY A 393 -12.67 13.11 22.03
C GLY A 393 -13.53 12.52 20.92
N ASN A 394 -14.85 12.57 21.13
CA ASN A 394 -15.80 12.10 20.12
C ASN A 394 -15.67 12.89 18.81
N LEU A 395 -15.46 12.19 17.74
CA LEU A 395 -15.33 12.70 16.39
C LEU A 395 -16.46 12.14 15.49
N VAL A 396 -16.66 12.79 14.34
CA VAL A 396 -17.50 12.28 13.27
C VAL A 396 -16.57 11.76 12.17
N LEU A 397 -16.78 10.53 11.77
CA LEU A 397 -16.09 9.89 10.65
C LEU A 397 -17.10 9.69 9.50
N GLU A 398 -16.76 10.20 8.32
CA GLU A 398 -17.53 9.98 7.10
C GLU A 398 -16.65 9.33 6.04
N PHE A 399 -17.15 8.26 5.44
CA PHE A 399 -16.50 7.55 4.32
C PHE A 399 -17.58 6.79 3.53
N ALA A 400 -17.38 6.62 2.23
CA ALA A 400 -18.25 5.79 1.38
C ALA A 400 -19.77 6.12 1.50
N GLY A 401 -20.11 7.38 1.80
CA GLY A 401 -21.49 7.81 2.02
C GLY A 401 -22.07 7.47 3.41
N PHE A 402 -21.28 6.88 4.30
CA PHE A 402 -21.68 6.58 5.67
C PHE A 402 -21.13 7.60 6.66
N GLU A 403 -21.88 7.86 7.71
CA GLU A 403 -21.49 8.70 8.82
C GLU A 403 -21.52 7.89 10.13
N GLN A 404 -20.42 7.92 10.88
CA GLN A 404 -20.32 7.37 12.22
C GLN A 404 -20.04 8.50 13.21
N LYS A 405 -21.00 8.75 14.12
CA LYS A 405 -20.91 9.79 15.17
C LYS A 405 -20.36 9.24 16.47
N ASN A 406 -19.86 10.14 17.29
CA ASN A 406 -19.39 9.85 18.66
C ASN A 406 -18.32 8.76 18.72
N LEU A 407 -17.44 8.72 17.72
CA LEU A 407 -16.37 7.77 17.66
C LEU A 407 -15.12 8.32 18.36
N GLY A 408 -14.78 7.77 19.52
CA GLY A 408 -13.45 7.95 20.12
C GLY A 408 -12.43 7.20 19.27
N MET A 409 -11.36 7.88 18.86
CA MET A 409 -10.30 7.28 18.05
C MET A 409 -8.98 7.35 18.81
N THR A 410 -8.11 6.41 18.50
CA THR A 410 -6.75 6.42 19.01
C THR A 410 -5.83 7.15 18.03
N ALA A 411 -5.10 8.14 18.50
CA ALA A 411 -4.13 8.89 17.70
C ALA A 411 -2.72 8.36 17.92
N PHE A 412 -1.96 8.18 16.85
CA PHE A 412 -0.57 7.76 16.90
C PHE A 412 0.22 8.31 15.70
N ASP A 413 1.55 8.26 15.78
CA ASP A 413 2.40 8.76 14.70
C ASP A 413 2.39 7.79 13.50
N THR A 414 1.89 8.28 12.35
CA THR A 414 1.88 7.56 11.06
C THR A 414 3.05 7.95 10.15
N TRP A 415 3.97 8.79 10.62
CA TRP A 415 5.04 9.36 9.79
C TRP A 415 5.85 8.34 9.02
N GLN A 416 6.31 7.28 9.68
CA GLN A 416 7.14 6.25 9.01
C GLN A 416 6.40 5.56 7.88
N LEU A 417 5.10 5.33 8.02
CA LEU A 417 4.26 4.73 6.98
C LEU A 417 4.06 5.72 5.83
N SER A 418 3.69 6.95 6.16
CA SER A 418 3.49 8.04 5.18
C SER A 418 4.76 8.30 4.37
N HIS A 419 5.91 8.36 5.04
CA HIS A 419 7.21 8.56 4.39
C HIS A 419 7.55 7.41 3.43
N ARG A 420 7.33 6.17 3.85
CA ARG A 420 7.59 4.97 3.04
C ARG A 420 6.69 4.88 1.80
N LEU A 421 5.42 5.25 1.92
CA LEU A 421 4.46 5.23 0.81
C LEU A 421 4.57 6.46 -0.09
N GLY A 422 5.24 7.51 0.38
CA GLY A 422 5.37 8.77 -0.34
C GLY A 422 4.06 9.58 -0.40
N THR A 423 3.10 9.28 0.48
CA THR A 423 1.84 10.01 0.65
C THR A 423 1.39 10.00 2.09
N GLU A 424 0.66 11.02 2.52
CA GLU A 424 0.11 11.12 3.88
C GLU A 424 -0.89 10.00 4.15
N ILE A 425 -0.68 9.27 5.23
CA ILE A 425 -1.62 8.29 5.77
C ILE A 425 -2.26 8.92 7.00
N SER A 426 -3.53 9.28 6.87
CA SER A 426 -4.27 9.97 7.93
C SER A 426 -4.76 9.04 9.03
N GLY A 427 -4.68 7.71 8.83
CA GLY A 427 -5.05 6.72 9.84
C GLY A 427 -5.48 5.38 9.26
N PHE A 428 -6.23 4.62 10.07
CA PHE A 428 -6.69 3.26 9.76
C PHE A 428 -8.18 3.13 10.07
N LEU A 429 -8.93 2.61 9.12
CA LEU A 429 -10.31 2.21 9.29
C LEU A 429 -10.32 0.77 9.82
N GLY A 430 -10.47 0.63 11.13
CA GLY A 430 -10.28 -0.63 11.82
C GLY A 430 -11.53 -1.52 11.86
N LEU A 431 -11.33 -2.76 12.29
CA LEU A 431 -12.37 -3.81 12.32
C LEU A 431 -13.66 -3.40 13.06
N PRO A 432 -13.65 -2.64 14.18
CA PRO A 432 -14.89 -2.26 14.85
C PRO A 432 -15.86 -1.45 13.98
N VAL A 433 -15.34 -0.68 13.01
CA VAL A 433 -16.16 0.02 12.03
C VAL A 433 -16.45 -0.88 10.83
N LEU A 434 -15.45 -1.63 10.35
CA LEU A 434 -15.59 -2.51 9.18
C LEU A 434 -16.57 -3.67 9.44
N ASP A 435 -16.61 -4.18 10.69
CA ASP A 435 -17.54 -5.25 11.11
C ASP A 435 -19.02 -4.84 11.06
N LEU A 436 -19.35 -3.56 10.86
CA LEU A 436 -20.71 -3.07 10.62
C LEU A 436 -21.21 -3.32 9.19
N PHE A 437 -20.33 -3.77 8.31
CA PHE A 437 -20.57 -3.91 6.88
C PHE A 437 -20.27 -5.33 6.38
N THR A 438 -20.90 -5.69 5.28
CA THR A 438 -20.36 -6.66 4.34
C THR A 438 -19.48 -5.88 3.37
N LEU A 439 -18.22 -6.29 3.22
CA LEU A 439 -17.25 -5.62 2.36
C LEU A 439 -17.05 -6.42 1.09
N THR A 440 -17.14 -5.77 -0.08
CA THR A 440 -16.71 -6.37 -1.34
C THR A 440 -15.54 -5.57 -1.89
N ILE A 441 -14.41 -6.24 -2.13
CA ILE A 441 -13.13 -5.64 -2.50
C ILE A 441 -12.73 -6.10 -3.89
N ASP A 442 -12.47 -5.15 -4.78
CA ASP A 442 -11.85 -5.35 -6.08
C ASP A 442 -10.47 -4.69 -6.10
N TYR A 443 -9.42 -5.50 -5.96
CA TYR A 443 -8.04 -5.02 -5.99
C TYR A 443 -7.60 -4.61 -7.40
N ARG A 444 -8.16 -5.22 -8.45
CA ARG A 444 -7.81 -4.88 -9.83
C ARG A 444 -8.22 -3.47 -10.18
N ASP A 445 -9.46 -3.12 -9.86
CA ASP A 445 -10.07 -1.86 -10.26
C ASP A 445 -10.06 -0.78 -9.15
N GLY A 446 -9.51 -1.11 -7.96
CA GLY A 446 -9.38 -0.18 -6.83
C GLY A 446 -10.76 0.25 -6.29
N LEU A 447 -11.64 -0.71 -6.03
CA LEU A 447 -13.00 -0.48 -5.59
C LEU A 447 -13.27 -1.22 -4.28
N VAL A 448 -14.01 -0.58 -3.38
CA VAL A 448 -14.56 -1.22 -2.17
C VAL A 448 -16.03 -0.84 -2.02
N LYS A 449 -16.87 -1.85 -1.93
CA LYS A 449 -18.29 -1.68 -1.62
C LYS A 449 -18.52 -1.95 -0.15
N PHE A 450 -19.21 -1.02 0.51
CA PHE A 450 -19.61 -1.13 1.90
C PHE A 450 -21.13 -1.30 1.94
N GLU A 451 -21.61 -2.47 2.37
CA GLU A 451 -23.05 -2.73 2.51
C GLU A 451 -23.37 -2.88 4.00
N ARG A 452 -24.06 -1.86 4.55
CA ARG A 452 -24.39 -1.86 5.98
C ARG A 452 -25.31 -3.04 6.29
N ARG A 453 -25.00 -3.75 7.35
CA ARG A 453 -25.85 -4.82 7.86
C ARG A 453 -27.18 -4.22 8.35
N ARG A 454 -28.26 -4.89 8.04
CA ARG A 454 -29.61 -4.57 8.52
C ARG A 454 -29.82 -5.07 9.95
#